data_3e9b70469340e39960ea3b6033ec5fbb
#
_entry.id   3e9b70469340e39960ea3b6033ec5fbb
#
_cell.length_a   1.000
_cell.length_b   1.000
_cell.length_c   1.000
_cell.angle_alpha   90.00
_cell.angle_beta   90.00
_cell.angle_gamma   90.00
#
_symmetry.space_group_name_H-M   'P 1'
#
loop_
_entity.id
_entity.type
_entity.pdbx_description
1 polymer ?
#
loop_
_entity_poly.entity_id
_entity_poly.type
_entity_poly.pdbx_seq_one_letter_code
_entity_poly.pdbx_strand_id
1 'polypeptide(L)'
;MFMKNVMKLLFDDYVTKTFSFKVNTVGTVPEGFYVGDALPSPNIIQISGAKTVLDRVKEVSLLVDVNGRSVDFTTTAVPVVYDMNGDEISSSKLELKLESETVTVNVPVLSTKKLQVRVNAVGEVPEGYEIVYEDQLPDQRNIVYQCGDDVNASFSVSYDLSTNDVPLRILTF
;
A
#
# COMPACT_ATOMS: atom_id res chain seq x y z
N MET A 1 -58.77 16.27 21.61
CA MET A 1 -57.54 16.84 21.02
C MET A 1 -56.77 15.65 20.39
N PHE A 2 -56.97 15.42 19.09
CA PHE A 2 -56.33 14.31 18.39
C PHE A 2 -54.93 14.73 17.97
N MET A 3 -53.88 14.11 18.56
CA MET A 3 -52.55 14.26 18.06
C MET A 3 -52.43 13.53 16.71
N LYS A 4 -52.29 14.28 15.62
CA LYS A 4 -51.88 13.75 14.32
C LYS A 4 -50.42 13.29 14.45
N ASN A 5 -50.21 11.98 14.60
CA ASN A 5 -48.89 11.38 14.34
C ASN A 5 -48.56 11.55 12.86
N VAL A 6 -47.77 12.55 12.55
CA VAL A 6 -47.19 12.71 11.21
C VAL A 6 -46.04 11.75 11.12
N MET A 7 -46.25 10.60 10.50
CA MET A 7 -45.18 9.71 10.13
C MET A 7 -44.40 10.34 8.99
N LYS A 8 -43.19 10.84 9.28
CA LYS A 8 -42.31 11.40 8.28
C LYS A 8 -41.61 10.22 7.57
N LEU A 9 -42.04 9.86 6.37
CA LEU A 9 -41.32 8.94 5.51
C LEU A 9 -40.07 9.67 4.98
N LEU A 10 -38.91 9.20 5.39
CA LEU A 10 -37.65 9.60 4.83
C LEU A 10 -37.32 8.59 3.72
N PHE A 11 -37.33 9.06 2.48
CA PHE A 11 -36.82 8.31 1.34
C PHE A 11 -35.33 8.64 1.17
N ASP A 12 -34.52 7.61 0.99
CA ASP A 12 -33.12 7.75 0.59
C ASP A 12 -32.96 7.21 -0.83
N ASP A 13 -32.16 7.90 -1.63
CA ASP A 13 -31.89 7.45 -2.99
C ASP A 13 -31.09 6.13 -2.98
N TYR A 14 -31.52 5.17 -3.75
CA TYR A 14 -30.76 3.94 -3.97
C TYR A 14 -29.83 4.13 -5.16
N VAL A 15 -28.52 4.08 -4.91
CA VAL A 15 -27.49 4.38 -5.92
C VAL A 15 -26.44 3.27 -6.00
N THR A 16 -25.67 3.28 -7.08
CA THR A 16 -24.52 2.38 -7.28
C THR A 16 -23.24 3.21 -7.40
N LYS A 17 -22.20 2.85 -6.67
CA LYS A 17 -20.86 3.42 -6.78
C LYS A 17 -19.82 2.35 -7.04
N THR A 18 -18.74 2.73 -7.71
CA THR A 18 -17.58 1.86 -7.95
C THR A 18 -16.46 2.20 -7.00
N PHE A 19 -15.85 1.18 -6.39
CA PHE A 19 -14.73 1.28 -5.49
C PHE A 19 -13.59 0.39 -5.96
N SER A 20 -12.35 0.78 -5.67
CA SER A 20 -11.19 -0.10 -5.79
C SER A 20 -10.98 -0.86 -4.50
N PHE A 21 -10.45 -2.08 -4.60
CA PHE A 21 -10.05 -2.84 -3.43
C PHE A 21 -8.73 -2.33 -2.87
N LYS A 22 -8.64 -2.29 -1.53
CA LYS A 22 -7.40 -2.10 -0.80
C LYS A 22 -7.01 -3.42 -0.15
N VAL A 23 -5.87 -3.97 -0.54
CA VAL A 23 -5.37 -5.19 0.08
C VAL A 23 -4.54 -4.83 1.30
N ASN A 24 -4.92 -5.38 2.44
CA ASN A 24 -4.17 -5.29 3.69
C ASN A 24 -3.64 -6.69 4.03
N THR A 25 -2.35 -6.76 4.38
CA THR A 25 -1.70 -8.02 4.75
C THR A 25 -1.56 -8.14 6.25
N VAL A 26 -1.70 -9.37 6.77
CA VAL A 26 -1.45 -9.71 8.16
C VAL A 26 -0.44 -10.85 8.24
N GLY A 27 0.31 -10.91 9.33
CA GLY A 27 1.38 -11.88 9.52
C GLY A 27 2.74 -11.33 9.07
N THR A 28 3.75 -12.18 9.11
CA THR A 28 5.14 -11.84 8.78
C THR A 28 5.72 -12.87 7.81
N VAL A 29 6.44 -12.38 6.81
CA VAL A 29 7.24 -13.24 5.94
C VAL A 29 8.58 -13.56 6.59
N PRO A 30 9.24 -14.67 6.21
CA PRO A 30 10.57 -15.01 6.72
C PRO A 30 11.61 -13.93 6.41
N GLU A 31 12.70 -13.91 7.20
CA GLU A 31 13.83 -13.03 6.93
C GLU A 31 14.38 -13.26 5.51
N GLY A 32 14.71 -12.18 4.82
CA GLY A 32 15.17 -12.24 3.44
C GLY A 32 14.05 -12.19 2.40
N PHE A 33 12.81 -12.01 2.81
CA PHE A 33 11.65 -11.85 1.92
C PHE A 33 10.87 -10.57 2.19
N TYR A 34 10.13 -10.13 1.19
CA TYR A 34 9.27 -8.95 1.25
C TYR A 34 7.99 -9.21 0.46
N VAL A 35 6.87 -8.75 0.99
CA VAL A 35 5.59 -8.83 0.30
C VAL A 35 5.45 -7.63 -0.63
N GLY A 36 5.37 -7.89 -1.93
CA GLY A 36 5.12 -6.86 -2.93
C GLY A 36 3.64 -6.45 -2.98
N ASP A 37 3.30 -5.62 -3.96
CA ASP A 37 1.94 -5.14 -4.13
C ASP A 37 1.00 -6.28 -4.51
N ALA A 38 0.05 -6.57 -3.66
CA ALA A 38 -0.94 -7.60 -3.91
C ALA A 38 -1.99 -7.11 -4.90
N LEU A 39 -2.31 -7.97 -5.89
CA LEU A 39 -3.18 -7.65 -7.02
C LEU A 39 -4.51 -8.42 -6.91
N PRO A 40 -5.61 -7.75 -6.56
CA PRO A 40 -6.94 -8.36 -6.56
C PRO A 40 -7.50 -8.51 -7.97
N SER A 41 -8.22 -9.57 -8.20
CA SER A 41 -8.95 -9.83 -9.45
C SER A 41 -10.40 -10.26 -9.16
N PRO A 42 -11.39 -9.44 -9.52
CA PRO A 42 -11.28 -8.10 -10.14
C PRO A 42 -10.63 -7.06 -9.21
N ASN A 43 -10.14 -5.95 -9.79
CA ASN A 43 -9.52 -4.87 -9.01
C ASN A 43 -10.51 -3.80 -8.51
N ILE A 44 -11.74 -3.84 -9.00
CA ILE A 44 -12.83 -2.93 -8.64
C ILE A 44 -14.09 -3.71 -8.29
N ILE A 45 -14.95 -3.06 -7.52
CA ILE A 45 -16.28 -3.57 -7.15
C ILE A 45 -17.33 -2.48 -7.32
N GLN A 46 -18.52 -2.86 -7.79
CA GLN A 46 -19.69 -2.03 -7.74
C GLN A 46 -20.51 -2.36 -6.48
N ILE A 47 -20.89 -1.32 -5.75
CA ILE A 47 -21.70 -1.45 -4.54
C ILE A 47 -22.94 -0.61 -4.70
N SER A 48 -24.11 -1.22 -4.49
CA SER A 48 -25.39 -0.54 -4.47
C SER A 48 -25.94 -0.44 -3.05
N GLY A 49 -26.65 0.64 -2.77
CA GLY A 49 -27.24 0.88 -1.46
C GLY A 49 -27.82 2.27 -1.32
N ALA A 50 -28.31 2.58 -0.13
CA ALA A 50 -28.80 3.91 0.21
C ALA A 50 -27.66 4.92 0.06
N LYS A 51 -27.93 6.05 -0.58
CA LYS A 51 -26.95 7.10 -0.86
C LYS A 51 -26.22 7.57 0.41
N THR A 52 -26.96 7.76 1.51
CA THR A 52 -26.39 8.19 2.80
C THR A 52 -25.42 7.15 3.37
N VAL A 53 -25.60 5.86 3.11
CA VAL A 53 -24.69 4.79 3.52
C VAL A 53 -23.46 4.79 2.61
N LEU A 54 -23.65 4.84 1.28
CA LEU A 54 -22.54 4.82 0.32
C LEU A 54 -21.67 6.10 0.37
N ASP A 55 -22.23 7.24 0.79
CA ASP A 55 -21.46 8.48 0.97
C ASP A 55 -20.51 8.40 2.18
N ARG A 56 -20.71 7.44 3.08
CA ARG A 56 -19.85 7.19 4.24
C ARG A 56 -18.74 6.18 3.97
N VAL A 57 -18.84 5.42 2.88
CA VAL A 57 -17.82 4.43 2.53
C VAL A 57 -16.49 5.11 2.26
N LYS A 58 -15.46 4.72 3.01
CA LYS A 58 -14.09 5.16 2.85
C LYS A 58 -13.30 4.21 1.97
N GLU A 59 -13.37 2.92 2.27
CA GLU A 59 -12.59 1.90 1.56
C GLU A 59 -13.28 0.54 1.58
N VAL A 60 -12.95 -0.29 0.60
CA VAL A 60 -13.29 -1.70 0.54
C VAL A 60 -12.01 -2.50 0.68
N SER A 61 -11.86 -3.20 1.79
CA SER A 61 -10.63 -3.88 2.19
C SER A 61 -10.71 -5.39 1.95
N LEU A 62 -9.58 -5.96 1.53
CA LEU A 62 -9.32 -7.38 1.47
C LEU A 62 -8.20 -7.71 2.45
N LEU A 63 -8.42 -8.64 3.39
CA LEU A 63 -7.41 -9.06 4.34
C LEU A 63 -6.76 -10.36 3.88
N VAL A 64 -5.44 -10.38 3.78
CA VAL A 64 -4.66 -11.52 3.30
C VAL A 64 -3.60 -11.90 4.31
N ASP A 65 -3.56 -13.18 4.69
CA ASP A 65 -2.52 -13.72 5.57
C ASP A 65 -1.29 -14.12 4.75
N VAL A 66 -0.15 -13.49 5.07
CA VAL A 66 1.15 -13.72 4.44
C VAL A 66 2.13 -14.46 5.35
N ASN A 67 1.65 -14.93 6.50
CA ASN A 67 2.51 -15.53 7.51
C ASN A 67 3.30 -16.72 6.97
N GLY A 68 4.62 -16.67 7.12
CA GLY A 68 5.54 -17.72 6.70
C GLY A 68 5.67 -17.93 5.19
N ARG A 69 5.10 -17.06 4.35
CA ARG A 69 5.21 -17.17 2.89
C ARG A 69 6.58 -16.72 2.40
N SER A 70 7.18 -17.53 1.51
CA SER A 70 8.49 -17.27 0.90
C SER A 70 8.48 -17.34 -0.64
N VAL A 71 7.30 -17.57 -1.22
CA VAL A 71 7.07 -17.63 -2.67
C VAL A 71 5.75 -16.96 -3.00
N ASP A 72 5.61 -16.52 -4.23
CA ASP A 72 4.35 -15.98 -4.77
C ASP A 72 3.19 -16.94 -4.52
N PHE A 73 2.06 -16.41 -4.17
CA PHE A 73 0.86 -17.23 -3.97
C PHE A 73 -0.41 -16.50 -4.37
N THR A 74 -1.43 -17.30 -4.61
CA THR A 74 -2.79 -16.82 -4.88
C THR A 74 -3.68 -17.27 -3.73
N THR A 75 -4.54 -16.38 -3.27
CA THR A 75 -5.52 -16.66 -2.22
C THR A 75 -6.84 -15.98 -2.53
N THR A 76 -7.86 -16.24 -1.73
CA THR A 76 -9.16 -15.56 -1.80
C THR A 76 -9.42 -14.83 -0.51
N ALA A 77 -10.05 -13.65 -0.60
CA ALA A 77 -10.43 -12.85 0.56
C ALA A 77 -11.87 -12.34 0.41
N VAL A 78 -12.57 -12.24 1.54
CA VAL A 78 -13.91 -11.64 1.60
C VAL A 78 -13.75 -10.12 1.70
N PRO A 79 -14.43 -9.34 0.86
CA PRO A 79 -14.38 -7.89 0.96
C PRO A 79 -15.13 -7.38 2.19
N VAL A 80 -14.50 -6.46 2.91
CA VAL A 80 -15.08 -5.75 4.06
C VAL A 80 -15.12 -4.26 3.75
N VAL A 81 -16.27 -3.64 3.97
CA VAL A 81 -16.49 -2.22 3.68
C VAL A 81 -16.34 -1.41 4.96
N TYR A 82 -15.49 -0.40 4.94
CA TYR A 82 -15.26 0.47 6.08
C TYR A 82 -15.74 1.90 5.83
N ASP A 83 -16.26 2.54 6.87
CA ASP A 83 -16.65 3.94 6.82
C ASP A 83 -15.48 4.89 7.17
N MET A 84 -15.77 6.21 7.14
CA MET A 84 -14.77 7.26 7.41
C MET A 84 -14.17 7.19 8.82
N ASN A 85 -14.86 6.55 9.77
CA ASN A 85 -14.40 6.35 11.15
C ASN A 85 -13.55 5.08 11.30
N GLY A 86 -13.54 4.21 10.28
CA GLY A 86 -12.90 2.91 10.32
C GLY A 86 -13.82 1.80 10.86
N ASP A 87 -15.12 2.07 11.01
CA ASP A 87 -16.09 1.08 11.43
C ASP A 87 -16.58 0.27 10.22
N GLU A 88 -16.82 -1.03 10.42
CA GLU A 88 -17.37 -1.89 9.38
C GLU A 88 -18.83 -1.54 9.09
N ILE A 89 -19.14 -1.37 7.81
CA ILE A 89 -20.52 -1.22 7.34
C ILE A 89 -21.08 -2.62 7.06
N SER A 90 -22.14 -2.98 7.80
CA SER A 90 -22.80 -4.29 7.63
C SER A 90 -23.22 -4.54 6.19
N SER A 91 -22.88 -5.73 5.67
CA SER A 91 -23.27 -6.20 4.33
C SER A 91 -24.78 -6.22 4.10
N SER A 92 -25.60 -6.30 5.18
CA SER A 92 -27.06 -6.21 5.07
C SER A 92 -27.59 -4.87 4.56
N LYS A 93 -26.77 -3.82 4.60
CA LYS A 93 -27.09 -2.46 4.12
C LYS A 93 -26.58 -2.16 2.72
N LEU A 94 -25.79 -3.07 2.17
CA LEU A 94 -25.08 -2.91 0.91
C LEU A 94 -25.27 -4.15 0.02
N GLU A 95 -25.40 -3.93 -1.25
CA GLU A 95 -25.38 -5.00 -2.27
C GLU A 95 -24.04 -4.93 -3.01
N LEU A 96 -23.16 -5.88 -2.74
CA LEU A 96 -21.88 -6.04 -3.40
C LEU A 96 -22.08 -6.83 -4.70
N LYS A 97 -21.81 -6.21 -5.85
CA LYS A 97 -21.93 -6.85 -7.16
C LYS A 97 -20.63 -7.57 -7.48
N LEU A 98 -20.55 -8.82 -7.02
CA LEU A 98 -19.46 -9.76 -7.27
C LEU A 98 -20.03 -11.04 -7.86
N GLU A 99 -19.25 -11.72 -8.69
CA GLU A 99 -19.60 -13.06 -9.22
C GLU A 99 -19.48 -14.14 -8.14
N SER A 100 -18.70 -13.89 -7.10
CA SER A 100 -18.44 -14.76 -5.96
C SER A 100 -18.38 -13.95 -4.68
N GLU A 101 -18.65 -14.58 -3.54
CA GLU A 101 -18.50 -13.93 -2.21
C GLU A 101 -17.06 -13.56 -1.87
N THR A 102 -16.10 -14.08 -2.62
CA THR A 102 -14.66 -13.85 -2.40
C THR A 102 -14.01 -13.27 -3.65
N VAL A 103 -12.94 -12.51 -3.43
CA VAL A 103 -12.08 -11.94 -4.47
C VAL A 103 -10.75 -12.68 -4.47
N THR A 104 -10.29 -13.08 -5.65
CA THR A 104 -8.98 -13.69 -5.83
C THR A 104 -7.89 -12.61 -5.70
N VAL A 105 -6.84 -12.87 -4.93
CA VAL A 105 -5.73 -11.97 -4.73
C VAL A 105 -4.42 -12.68 -5.05
N ASN A 106 -3.65 -12.14 -5.99
CA ASN A 106 -2.29 -12.58 -6.28
C ASN A 106 -1.30 -11.76 -5.44
N VAL A 107 -0.48 -12.44 -4.66
CA VAL A 107 0.47 -11.82 -3.73
C VAL A 107 1.88 -12.21 -4.12
N PRO A 108 2.68 -11.28 -4.67
CA PRO A 108 4.08 -11.54 -4.95
C PRO A 108 4.90 -11.49 -3.65
N VAL A 109 5.80 -12.46 -3.50
CA VAL A 109 6.75 -12.53 -2.38
C VAL A 109 8.17 -12.51 -2.95
N LEU A 110 8.83 -11.38 -2.77
CA LEU A 110 10.11 -11.07 -3.38
C LEU A 110 11.26 -11.40 -2.42
N SER A 111 12.35 -11.99 -2.93
CA SER A 111 13.58 -12.12 -2.15
C SER A 111 14.26 -10.76 -2.01
N THR A 112 14.85 -10.50 -0.84
CA THR A 112 15.58 -9.26 -0.56
C THR A 112 17.07 -9.55 -0.43
N LYS A 113 17.90 -8.61 -0.86
CA LYS A 113 19.36 -8.66 -0.71
C LYS A 113 19.84 -7.36 -0.05
N LYS A 114 20.72 -7.47 0.93
CA LYS A 114 21.42 -6.32 1.50
C LYS A 114 22.53 -5.88 0.56
N LEU A 115 22.53 -4.61 0.15
CA LEU A 115 23.57 -4.03 -0.69
C LEU A 115 24.31 -2.94 0.07
N GLN A 116 25.65 -2.88 -0.10
CA GLN A 116 26.42 -1.74 0.38
C GLN A 116 26.27 -0.59 -0.60
N VAL A 117 25.86 0.56 -0.10
CA VAL A 117 25.82 1.79 -0.88
C VAL A 117 27.13 2.54 -0.67
N ARG A 118 27.89 2.76 -1.75
CA ARG A 118 29.08 3.61 -1.73
C ARG A 118 28.72 4.97 -2.26
N VAL A 119 29.01 6.01 -1.50
CA VAL A 119 28.86 7.39 -1.92
C VAL A 119 30.21 7.87 -2.42
N ASN A 120 30.28 8.27 -3.69
CA ASN A 120 31.46 8.91 -4.27
C ASN A 120 31.14 10.42 -4.43
N ALA A 121 31.88 11.26 -3.74
CA ALA A 121 31.83 12.69 -3.98
C ALA A 121 32.68 13.02 -5.22
N VAL A 122 32.10 13.79 -6.16
CA VAL A 122 32.76 14.24 -7.37
C VAL A 122 32.77 15.76 -7.37
N GLY A 123 33.92 16.36 -7.64
CA GLY A 123 34.09 17.82 -7.66
C GLY A 123 35.17 18.28 -6.68
N GLU A 124 35.47 19.58 -6.71
CA GLU A 124 36.44 20.21 -5.81
C GLU A 124 35.70 20.79 -4.60
N VAL A 125 36.23 20.50 -3.41
CA VAL A 125 35.71 21.08 -2.17
C VAL A 125 36.20 22.52 -2.11
N PRO A 126 35.33 23.54 -1.89
CA PRO A 126 35.75 24.91 -1.74
C PRO A 126 36.75 25.09 -0.61
N GLU A 127 37.67 26.08 -0.74
CA GLU A 127 38.66 26.37 0.29
C GLU A 127 37.99 26.69 1.64
N GLY A 128 38.42 26.03 2.71
CA GLY A 128 37.86 26.18 4.06
C GLY A 128 36.71 25.19 4.39
N TYR A 129 36.40 24.28 3.50
CA TYR A 129 35.42 23.22 3.76
C TYR A 129 36.07 21.84 3.68
N GLU A 130 35.57 20.91 4.47
CA GLU A 130 36.00 19.50 4.52
C GLU A 130 34.79 18.63 4.33
N ILE A 131 34.92 17.53 3.55
CA ILE A 131 33.88 16.51 3.45
C ILE A 131 33.92 15.64 4.69
N VAL A 132 32.94 15.78 5.54
CA VAL A 132 32.76 14.88 6.68
C VAL A 132 31.79 13.79 6.26
N TYR A 133 32.32 12.57 6.14
CA TYR A 133 31.46 11.39 6.01
C TYR A 133 30.96 11.07 7.42
N GLU A 134 29.74 11.46 7.75
CA GLU A 134 29.12 10.95 8.96
C GLU A 134 28.87 9.45 8.79
N ASP A 135 29.37 8.66 9.71
CA ASP A 135 29.15 7.21 9.82
C ASP A 135 27.69 6.82 10.06
N GLN A 136 26.75 7.73 9.84
CA GLN A 136 25.32 7.57 10.11
C GLN A 136 24.45 7.35 8.87
N LEU A 137 25.02 7.02 7.73
CA LEU A 137 24.20 6.33 6.74
C LEU A 137 23.82 4.99 7.34
N PRO A 138 22.51 4.71 7.54
CA PRO A 138 22.11 3.41 8.06
C PRO A 138 22.72 2.35 7.16
N ASP A 139 23.58 1.51 7.75
CA ASP A 139 24.44 0.54 7.08
C ASP A 139 23.69 -0.45 6.17
N GLN A 140 22.37 -0.39 6.17
CA GLN A 140 21.56 -1.38 5.47
C GLN A 140 20.22 -0.80 5.04
N ARG A 141 20.10 -0.41 3.80
CA ARG A 141 18.79 -0.24 3.16
C ARG A 141 18.47 -1.53 2.42
N ASN A 142 17.34 -2.13 2.74
CA ASN A 142 16.79 -3.22 1.95
C ASN A 142 16.28 -2.63 0.64
N ILE A 143 16.97 -2.93 -0.45
CA ILE A 143 16.50 -2.62 -1.78
C ILE A 143 15.81 -3.88 -2.30
N VAL A 144 14.52 -3.78 -2.55
CA VAL A 144 13.72 -4.88 -3.07
C VAL A 144 13.90 -4.93 -4.58
N TYR A 145 14.41 -6.04 -5.08
CA TYR A 145 14.51 -6.32 -6.51
C TYR A 145 13.70 -7.55 -6.87
N GLN A 146 13.01 -7.47 -7.97
CA GLN A 146 12.56 -8.66 -8.67
C GLN A 146 13.77 -9.17 -9.47
N CYS A 147 14.54 -10.07 -8.88
CA CYS A 147 15.76 -10.60 -9.48
C CYS A 147 15.52 -11.99 -10.05
N GLY A 148 15.90 -12.17 -11.32
CA GLY A 148 16.45 -13.45 -11.76
C GLY A 148 17.82 -13.71 -11.09
N ASP A 149 18.24 -14.95 -11.05
CA ASP A 149 19.26 -15.56 -10.17
C ASP A 149 20.69 -14.95 -10.18
N ASP A 150 20.99 -13.91 -10.98
CA ASP A 150 22.35 -13.41 -11.19
C ASP A 150 22.43 -11.87 -11.13
N VAL A 151 22.31 -11.24 -9.96
CA VAL A 151 22.59 -9.80 -9.88
C VAL A 151 23.68 -9.45 -8.86
N ASN A 152 24.87 -9.19 -9.36
CA ASN A 152 25.86 -8.33 -8.72
C ASN A 152 25.53 -6.87 -9.06
N ALA A 153 24.52 -6.28 -8.40
CA ALA A 153 24.24 -4.87 -8.56
C ALA A 153 25.07 -4.07 -7.55
N SER A 154 25.89 -3.16 -8.05
CA SER A 154 26.53 -2.11 -7.26
C SER A 154 25.88 -0.78 -7.62
N PHE A 155 25.40 -0.02 -6.61
CA PHE A 155 24.94 1.35 -6.80
C PHE A 155 26.05 2.30 -6.44
N SER A 156 26.35 3.22 -7.34
CA SER A 156 27.13 4.41 -7.02
C SER A 156 26.22 5.63 -7.11
N VAL A 157 26.16 6.41 -6.05
CA VAL A 157 25.52 7.73 -6.08
C VAL A 157 26.64 8.75 -6.19
N SER A 158 26.65 9.51 -7.29
CA SER A 158 27.62 10.59 -7.50
C SER A 158 26.96 11.92 -7.15
N TYR A 159 27.61 12.70 -6.29
CA TYR A 159 27.21 14.08 -5.97
C TYR A 159 28.16 15.07 -6.64
N ASP A 160 27.59 16.06 -7.30
CA ASP A 160 28.36 17.19 -7.83
C ASP A 160 28.43 18.28 -6.74
N LEU A 161 29.62 18.49 -6.18
CA LEU A 161 29.90 19.48 -5.15
C LEU A 161 30.12 20.91 -5.73
N SER A 162 30.10 21.06 -7.07
CA SER A 162 30.33 22.35 -7.73
C SER A 162 29.11 23.29 -7.64
N THR A 163 27.94 22.80 -7.22
CA THR A 163 26.74 23.61 -7.08
C THR A 163 26.53 23.97 -5.59
N ASN A 164 26.66 25.24 -5.25
CA ASN A 164 26.58 25.80 -3.89
C ASN A 164 25.24 25.68 -3.18
N ASP A 165 24.29 24.85 -3.64
CA ASP A 165 22.91 24.83 -3.16
C ASP A 165 22.39 23.40 -2.92
N VAL A 166 23.14 22.58 -2.18
CA VAL A 166 22.59 21.26 -1.86
C VAL A 166 22.56 21.03 -0.34
N PRO A 167 21.40 21.23 0.30
CA PRO A 167 21.15 20.51 1.55
C PRO A 167 21.12 19.02 1.19
N LEU A 168 22.00 18.24 1.80
CA LEU A 168 22.06 16.78 1.67
C LEU A 168 20.71 16.18 2.03
N ARG A 169 19.79 16.09 1.08
CA ARG A 169 18.55 15.35 1.22
C ARG A 169 18.77 13.98 0.60
N ILE A 170 18.90 12.99 1.45
CA ILE A 170 18.84 11.61 1.02
C ILE A 170 17.42 11.38 0.46
N LEU A 171 17.30 11.34 -0.87
CA LEU A 171 16.07 10.95 -1.53
C LEU A 171 15.88 9.44 -1.29
N THR A 172 14.88 9.10 -0.50
CA THR A 172 14.35 7.74 -0.44
C THR A 172 13.44 7.54 -1.64
N PHE A 173 13.83 6.65 -2.52
CA PHE A 173 12.95 6.14 -3.58
C PHE A 173 12.15 4.95 -3.05
#